data_e9f12fda8a3f844bb3e0a70059078d3e
#
_entry.id   e9f12fda8a3f844bb3e0a70059078d3e
#
_cell.length_a   1.000
_cell.length_b   1.000
_cell.length_c   1.000
_cell.angle_alpha   90.00
_cell.angle_beta   90.00
_cell.angle_gamma   90.00
#
_symmetry.space_group_name_H-M   'P 1'
#
loop_
_entity.id
_entity.type
_entity.pdbx_description
1 polymer ?
#
loop_
_entity_poly.entity_id
_entity_poly.type
_entity_poly.pdbx_seq_one_letter_code
_entity_poly.pdbx_strand_id
1 'polypeptide(L)'
;MNSAPRLLCLPLLLSLGTLSFPAAAADGAAKAEAEQFLRVYNSIYQRLYTVDAEAAWVGATDVSPAHEAARTGADQVYAAFVGAPEVINETKALLAKKDELEPIQVLQLQKILLAAGANPGTIPDVVNARVAAESHQSAVMDGFVFCYTQRAADGTCPEPKTANDIVDALQSETDPNKRLLVWNASKEIGVPLKPGLVELQRLRNQVAREMGYSSFFALQVADYGMTVPEMMTLLDGLTTDVAPLYKQLSTWANRQLARKYGQPLPAGPMPAHWYPNRWAQEWDGLVVGADLDPYFKGKDPKWIVQTAEAFYTSMGFAPLPPSFWEKSDLYPAPLGADGQPTRLKNAHASAWHLDLNDDMRSLMSVQADSEWFFTAHHELGHIYYYDSYARKEVPPVLREGANRAFHEGIGELISMAAGQIPYLSQVGILPKSLKINPTQAMLVDALEKTVAFIPWSAGTMSHFEYELYEKDLPADQWQARWWAMAQQYQGVAVPDAARLTDPTLCDACTKTHINDDPAGYYDYALATVIKYQLHEHIALKILHQDPHTCNYYGNKEVGAFLKSVLEKGATEDWRKVLRDATGEELSTRAMVAYFAPLQVWLEKENAKAAKAKSK
;
A
#
# COMPACT_ATOMS: atom_id res chain seq x y z
N MET A 1 -24.43 -22.07 -40.83
CA MET A 1 -24.74 -20.71 -41.30
C MET A 1 -25.45 -20.00 -40.14
N ASN A 2 -24.72 -19.38 -39.26
CA ASN A 2 -25.25 -18.53 -38.20
C ASN A 2 -24.45 -17.23 -38.24
N SER A 3 -25.14 -16.19 -38.63
CA SER A 3 -24.64 -14.83 -38.74
C SER A 3 -24.57 -14.19 -37.36
N ALA A 4 -23.35 -13.88 -36.90
CA ALA A 4 -23.12 -13.03 -35.75
C ALA A 4 -23.51 -11.57 -36.06
N PRO A 5 -24.10 -10.83 -35.11
CA PRO A 5 -24.37 -9.41 -35.32
C PRO A 5 -23.06 -8.62 -35.21
N ARG A 6 -22.74 -7.87 -36.25
CA ARG A 6 -21.68 -6.86 -36.24
C ARG A 6 -22.16 -5.68 -35.39
N LEU A 7 -21.56 -5.50 -34.21
CA LEU A 7 -21.66 -4.22 -33.50
C LEU A 7 -20.97 -3.15 -34.35
N LEU A 8 -21.76 -2.20 -34.87
CA LEU A 8 -21.25 -0.95 -35.42
C LEU A 8 -20.79 -0.08 -34.23
N CYS A 9 -19.48 0.02 -34.02
CA CYS A 9 -18.92 1.12 -33.27
C CYS A 9 -19.13 2.41 -34.08
N LEU A 10 -20.09 3.22 -33.67
CA LEU A 10 -20.20 4.61 -34.13
C LEU A 10 -19.15 5.42 -33.34
N PRO A 11 -18.20 6.08 -34.01
CA PRO A 11 -17.38 7.08 -33.32
C PRO A 11 -18.28 8.28 -32.98
N LEU A 12 -18.49 8.51 -31.70
CA LEU A 12 -19.08 9.74 -31.18
C LEU A 12 -18.05 10.85 -31.38
N LEU A 13 -18.02 11.46 -32.54
CA LEU A 13 -17.27 12.69 -32.79
C LEU A 13 -17.99 13.81 -32.02
N LEU A 14 -17.53 14.09 -30.83
CA LEU A 14 -17.79 15.34 -30.15
C LEU A 14 -17.04 16.46 -30.90
N SER A 15 -17.69 17.06 -31.88
CA SER A 15 -17.26 18.32 -32.46
C SER A 15 -17.51 19.41 -31.40
N LEU A 16 -16.49 19.74 -30.64
CA LEU A 16 -16.42 20.98 -29.88
C LEU A 16 -16.36 22.14 -30.89
N GLY A 17 -17.54 22.67 -31.24
CA GLY A 17 -17.65 23.85 -32.07
C GLY A 17 -16.91 25.02 -31.37
N THR A 18 -16.03 25.66 -32.10
CA THR A 18 -15.40 26.91 -31.69
C THR A 18 -16.48 28.00 -31.58
N LEU A 19 -17.02 28.17 -30.38
CA LEU A 19 -17.86 29.32 -30.05
C LEU A 19 -16.93 30.51 -29.80
N SER A 20 -16.83 31.39 -30.78
CA SER A 20 -16.18 32.69 -30.61
C SER A 20 -17.00 33.54 -29.66
N PHE A 21 -16.50 33.76 -28.45
CA PHE A 21 -17.10 34.70 -27.50
C PHE A 21 -16.51 36.10 -27.67
N PRO A 22 -17.33 37.18 -27.46
CA PRO A 22 -16.80 38.53 -27.43
C PRO A 22 -15.87 38.72 -26.24
N ALA A 23 -14.79 39.48 -26.43
CA ALA A 23 -13.81 39.84 -25.42
C ALA A 23 -14.49 40.59 -24.26
N ALA A 24 -14.88 39.88 -23.21
CA ALA A 24 -15.23 40.39 -21.92
C ALA A 24 -14.06 40.16 -20.98
N ALA A 25 -13.69 41.17 -20.22
CA ALA A 25 -12.61 41.31 -19.26
C ALA A 25 -11.73 40.06 -18.99
N ALA A 26 -10.45 40.18 -19.27
CA ALA A 26 -9.45 39.10 -19.24
C ALA A 26 -9.36 38.31 -17.90
N ASP A 27 -9.78 38.91 -16.80
CA ASP A 27 -9.65 38.34 -15.44
C ASP A 27 -10.66 37.23 -15.07
N GLY A 28 -11.62 36.89 -15.90
CA GLY A 28 -12.61 35.85 -15.61
C GLY A 28 -12.72 34.74 -16.68
N ALA A 29 -12.05 34.91 -17.83
CA ALA A 29 -12.22 34.00 -18.95
C ALA A 29 -11.62 32.62 -18.68
N ALA A 30 -10.43 32.55 -18.08
CA ALA A 30 -9.75 31.29 -17.76
C ALA A 30 -10.53 30.49 -16.68
N LYS A 31 -11.08 31.17 -15.66
CA LYS A 31 -11.92 30.52 -14.64
C LYS A 31 -13.20 29.93 -15.23
N ALA A 32 -13.87 30.67 -16.12
CA ALA A 32 -15.10 30.20 -16.78
C ALA A 32 -14.83 29.04 -17.73
N GLU A 33 -13.72 29.06 -18.47
CA GLU A 33 -13.26 27.99 -19.34
C GLU A 33 -12.98 26.72 -18.52
N ALA A 34 -12.22 26.83 -17.43
CA ALA A 34 -11.94 25.74 -16.50
C ALA A 34 -13.21 25.18 -15.85
N GLU A 35 -14.14 26.04 -15.42
CA GLU A 35 -15.41 25.60 -14.84
C GLU A 35 -16.26 24.80 -15.83
N GLN A 36 -16.32 25.23 -17.08
CA GLN A 36 -17.05 24.51 -18.13
C GLN A 36 -16.42 23.16 -18.41
N PHE A 37 -15.09 23.10 -18.59
CA PHE A 37 -14.35 21.86 -18.81
C PHE A 37 -14.55 20.89 -17.64
N LEU A 38 -14.30 21.31 -16.42
CA LEU A 38 -14.42 20.49 -15.22
C LEU A 38 -15.83 19.97 -14.97
N ARG A 39 -16.86 20.77 -15.25
CA ARG A 39 -18.25 20.34 -15.14
C ARG A 39 -18.57 19.20 -16.08
N VAL A 40 -18.15 19.30 -17.36
CA VAL A 40 -18.35 18.24 -18.35
C VAL A 40 -17.54 17.00 -18.00
N TYR A 41 -16.26 17.19 -17.69
CA TYR A 41 -15.36 16.11 -17.30
C TYR A 41 -15.91 15.30 -16.11
N ASN A 42 -16.22 15.95 -15.00
CA ASN A 42 -16.71 15.29 -13.79
C ASN A 42 -18.00 14.51 -14.03
N SER A 43 -18.90 15.03 -14.87
CA SER A 43 -20.17 14.36 -15.19
C SER A 43 -19.96 13.06 -15.97
N ILE A 44 -18.98 13.01 -16.86
CA ILE A 44 -18.64 11.81 -17.65
C ILE A 44 -17.78 10.87 -16.79
N TYR A 45 -16.76 11.41 -16.13
CA TYR A 45 -15.81 10.70 -15.27
C TYR A 45 -16.54 9.83 -14.25
N GLN A 46 -17.45 10.40 -13.45
CA GLN A 46 -18.16 9.66 -12.42
C GLN A 46 -18.95 8.47 -12.99
N ARG A 47 -19.59 8.63 -14.13
CA ARG A 47 -20.37 7.55 -14.77
C ARG A 47 -19.49 6.42 -15.29
N LEU A 48 -18.39 6.76 -15.94
CA LEU A 48 -17.45 5.76 -16.46
C LEU A 48 -16.71 5.06 -15.31
N TYR A 49 -16.33 5.80 -14.28
CA TYR A 49 -15.78 5.23 -13.05
C TYR A 49 -16.74 4.21 -12.42
N THR A 50 -18.03 4.55 -12.30
CA THR A 50 -19.04 3.63 -11.75
C THR A 50 -19.15 2.34 -12.56
N VAL A 51 -19.16 2.45 -13.90
CA VAL A 51 -19.25 1.25 -14.78
C VAL A 51 -18.00 0.38 -14.62
N ASP A 52 -16.83 1.00 -14.56
CA ASP A 52 -15.56 0.31 -14.38
C ASP A 52 -15.47 -0.36 -13.00
N ALA A 53 -15.77 0.38 -11.95
CA ALA A 53 -15.76 -0.12 -10.57
C ALA A 53 -16.77 -1.27 -10.35
N GLU A 54 -17.97 -1.21 -10.93
CA GLU A 54 -18.94 -2.32 -10.88
C GLU A 54 -18.43 -3.56 -11.62
N ALA A 55 -17.83 -3.41 -12.79
CA ALA A 55 -17.26 -4.53 -13.53
C ALA A 55 -16.06 -5.16 -12.76
N ALA A 56 -15.21 -4.33 -12.16
CA ALA A 56 -14.13 -4.78 -11.30
C ALA A 56 -14.62 -5.49 -10.03
N TRP A 57 -15.69 -4.97 -9.40
CA TRP A 57 -16.35 -5.60 -8.25
C TRP A 57 -16.87 -7.00 -8.60
N VAL A 58 -17.60 -7.14 -9.72
CA VAL A 58 -18.12 -8.44 -10.17
C VAL A 58 -16.97 -9.41 -10.46
N GLY A 59 -15.90 -8.95 -11.13
CA GLY A 59 -14.71 -9.76 -11.38
C GLY A 59 -14.00 -10.21 -10.12
N ALA A 60 -13.96 -9.38 -9.06
CA ALA A 60 -13.33 -9.73 -7.79
C ALA A 60 -14.18 -10.67 -6.92
N THR A 61 -15.52 -10.55 -6.98
CA THR A 61 -16.43 -11.34 -6.16
C THR A 61 -16.86 -12.66 -6.80
N ASP A 62 -16.76 -12.78 -8.13
CA ASP A 62 -17.08 -13.99 -8.89
C ASP A 62 -16.10 -14.13 -10.08
N VAL A 63 -14.94 -14.71 -9.80
CA VAL A 63 -13.84 -14.84 -10.75
C VAL A 63 -14.22 -15.83 -11.85
N SER A 64 -14.42 -15.32 -13.05
CA SER A 64 -14.71 -16.13 -14.23
C SER A 64 -14.17 -15.46 -15.51
N PRO A 65 -13.89 -16.23 -16.59
CA PRO A 65 -13.42 -15.64 -17.84
C PRO A 65 -14.40 -14.60 -18.43
N ALA A 66 -15.71 -14.77 -18.20
CA ALA A 66 -16.73 -13.83 -18.67
C ALA A 66 -16.69 -12.51 -17.90
N HIS A 67 -16.55 -12.56 -16.58
CA HIS A 67 -16.46 -11.37 -15.75
C HIS A 67 -15.14 -10.64 -15.96
N GLU A 68 -14.03 -11.36 -16.14
CA GLU A 68 -12.74 -10.76 -16.46
C GLU A 68 -12.76 -10.04 -17.82
N ALA A 69 -13.41 -10.63 -18.83
CA ALA A 69 -13.61 -9.97 -20.11
C ALA A 69 -14.48 -8.71 -20.02
N ALA A 70 -15.53 -8.73 -19.19
CA ALA A 70 -16.38 -7.56 -18.93
C ALA A 70 -15.60 -6.45 -18.21
N ARG A 71 -14.82 -6.80 -17.19
CA ARG A 71 -13.92 -5.89 -16.47
C ARG A 71 -12.94 -5.23 -17.43
N THR A 72 -12.23 -6.03 -18.23
CA THR A 72 -11.28 -5.50 -19.22
C THR A 72 -11.95 -4.53 -20.19
N GLY A 73 -13.18 -4.83 -20.64
CA GLY A 73 -13.92 -3.93 -21.54
C GLY A 73 -14.30 -2.60 -20.87
N ALA A 74 -14.72 -2.62 -19.62
CA ALA A 74 -15.06 -1.41 -18.86
C ALA A 74 -13.83 -0.54 -18.59
N ASP A 75 -12.74 -1.16 -18.11
CA ASP A 75 -11.45 -0.49 -17.89
C ASP A 75 -10.92 0.19 -19.16
N GLN A 76 -11.00 -0.48 -20.32
CA GLN A 76 -10.59 0.13 -21.59
C GLN A 76 -11.39 1.39 -21.94
N VAL A 77 -12.70 1.41 -21.67
CA VAL A 77 -13.55 2.59 -21.93
C VAL A 77 -13.21 3.72 -20.97
N TYR A 78 -13.05 3.41 -19.69
CA TYR A 78 -12.63 4.38 -18.67
C TYR A 78 -11.25 4.96 -19.00
N ALA A 79 -10.26 4.12 -19.26
CA ALA A 79 -8.90 4.50 -19.61
C ALA A 79 -8.85 5.37 -20.89
N ALA A 80 -9.64 5.02 -21.91
CA ALA A 80 -9.73 5.80 -23.14
C ALA A 80 -10.29 7.21 -22.92
N PHE A 81 -11.19 7.39 -21.95
CA PHE A 81 -11.71 8.71 -21.59
C PHE A 81 -10.71 9.53 -20.79
N VAL A 82 -10.18 8.99 -19.70
CA VAL A 82 -9.26 9.74 -18.82
C VAL A 82 -7.95 10.06 -19.52
N GLY A 83 -7.47 9.17 -20.39
CA GLY A 83 -6.24 9.33 -21.18
C GLY A 83 -6.46 10.00 -22.54
N ALA A 84 -7.67 10.50 -22.87
CA ALA A 84 -7.92 11.10 -24.18
C ALA A 84 -6.96 12.27 -24.47
N PRO A 85 -6.39 12.36 -25.68
CA PRO A 85 -5.49 13.47 -26.04
C PRO A 85 -6.13 14.84 -25.83
N GLU A 86 -7.43 14.97 -26.08
CA GLU A 86 -8.19 16.19 -25.89
C GLU A 86 -8.25 16.58 -24.40
N VAL A 87 -8.48 15.60 -23.51
CA VAL A 87 -8.49 15.81 -22.06
C VAL A 87 -7.10 16.25 -21.58
N ILE A 88 -6.04 15.55 -22.00
CA ILE A 88 -4.66 15.86 -21.62
C ILE A 88 -4.26 17.27 -22.08
N ASN A 89 -4.52 17.59 -23.35
CA ASN A 89 -4.11 18.87 -23.94
C ASN A 89 -4.87 20.04 -23.32
N GLU A 90 -6.19 19.91 -23.12
CA GLU A 90 -7.01 20.95 -22.49
C GLU A 90 -6.59 21.15 -21.02
N THR A 91 -6.37 20.06 -20.28
CA THR A 91 -5.89 20.12 -18.90
C THR A 91 -4.52 20.83 -18.79
N LYS A 92 -3.57 20.51 -19.68
CA LYS A 92 -2.27 21.18 -19.74
C LYS A 92 -2.40 22.67 -20.08
N ALA A 93 -3.28 23.02 -21.04
CA ALA A 93 -3.53 24.40 -21.44
C ALA A 93 -4.13 25.24 -20.29
N LEU A 94 -5.07 24.66 -19.51
CA LEU A 94 -5.65 25.31 -18.34
C LEU A 94 -4.63 25.43 -17.20
N LEU A 95 -3.85 24.40 -16.93
CA LEU A 95 -2.79 24.44 -15.92
C LEU A 95 -1.67 25.47 -16.24
N ALA A 96 -1.44 25.75 -17.52
CA ALA A 96 -0.53 26.84 -17.91
C ALA A 96 -1.02 28.22 -17.46
N LYS A 97 -2.33 28.36 -17.18
CA LYS A 97 -2.99 29.57 -16.67
C LYS A 97 -3.32 29.46 -15.16
N LYS A 98 -2.68 28.56 -14.41
CA LYS A 98 -3.05 28.21 -13.02
C LYS A 98 -3.16 29.41 -12.08
N ASP A 99 -2.35 30.46 -12.28
CA ASP A 99 -2.36 31.66 -11.45
C ASP A 99 -3.64 32.51 -11.64
N GLU A 100 -4.42 32.24 -12.70
CA GLU A 100 -5.71 32.85 -12.99
C GLU A 100 -6.90 31.99 -12.51
N LEU A 101 -6.64 30.77 -11.99
CA LEU A 101 -7.69 29.80 -11.61
C LEU A 101 -7.95 29.80 -10.10
N GLU A 102 -9.13 29.28 -9.71
CA GLU A 102 -9.39 28.99 -8.31
C GLU A 102 -8.56 27.78 -7.84
N PRO A 103 -8.08 27.76 -6.58
CA PRO A 103 -7.26 26.64 -6.07
C PRO A 103 -7.92 25.26 -6.28
N ILE A 104 -9.25 25.17 -6.10
CA ILE A 104 -9.99 23.92 -6.29
C ILE A 104 -10.06 23.49 -7.78
N GLN A 105 -10.01 24.42 -8.72
CA GLN A 105 -9.92 24.13 -10.14
C GLN A 105 -8.53 23.58 -10.50
N VAL A 106 -7.47 24.20 -9.97
CA VAL A 106 -6.09 23.75 -10.16
C VAL A 106 -5.93 22.32 -9.63
N LEU A 107 -6.45 22.03 -8.44
CA LEU A 107 -6.37 20.72 -7.82
C LEU A 107 -7.08 19.64 -8.65
N GLN A 108 -8.29 19.92 -9.16
CA GLN A 108 -8.99 19.01 -10.06
C GLN A 108 -8.21 18.74 -11.35
N LEU A 109 -7.67 19.79 -11.97
CA LEU A 109 -6.86 19.66 -13.19
C LEU A 109 -5.59 18.83 -12.96
N GLN A 110 -4.94 19.00 -11.81
CA GLN A 110 -3.78 18.18 -11.43
C GLN A 110 -4.17 16.71 -11.30
N LYS A 111 -5.28 16.39 -10.61
CA LYS A 111 -5.76 15.02 -10.47
C LYS A 111 -6.16 14.41 -11.82
N ILE A 112 -6.81 15.16 -12.71
CA ILE A 112 -7.12 14.71 -14.06
C ILE A 112 -5.84 14.35 -14.82
N LEU A 113 -4.80 15.18 -14.73
CA LEU A 113 -3.53 14.92 -15.41
C LEU A 113 -2.81 13.70 -14.85
N LEU A 114 -2.83 13.51 -13.53
CA LEU A 114 -2.26 12.32 -12.87
C LEU A 114 -2.99 11.04 -13.30
N ALA A 115 -4.32 11.04 -13.29
CA ALA A 115 -5.13 9.91 -13.75
C ALA A 115 -4.86 9.57 -15.23
N ALA A 116 -4.73 10.60 -16.09
CA ALA A 116 -4.38 10.41 -17.50
C ALA A 116 -2.98 9.80 -17.70
N GLY A 117 -2.07 9.98 -16.71
CA GLY A 117 -0.72 9.41 -16.72
C GLY A 117 -0.67 7.89 -16.68
N ALA A 118 -1.78 7.23 -16.29
CA ALA A 118 -1.85 5.78 -16.37
C ALA A 118 -1.83 5.27 -17.83
N ASN A 119 -2.64 5.88 -18.73
CA ASN A 119 -2.78 5.45 -20.12
C ASN A 119 -2.92 6.65 -21.07
N PRO A 120 -1.87 7.50 -21.26
CA PRO A 120 -1.98 8.70 -22.08
C PRO A 120 -2.15 8.37 -23.56
N GLY A 121 -3.31 8.72 -24.11
CA GLY A 121 -3.66 8.52 -25.52
C GLY A 121 -2.84 9.37 -26.51
N THR A 122 -2.02 10.31 -26.03
CA THR A 122 -1.05 11.08 -26.84
C THR A 122 0.12 10.22 -27.33
N ILE A 123 0.40 9.08 -26.68
CA ILE A 123 1.47 8.14 -27.04
C ILE A 123 1.01 6.68 -26.99
N PRO A 124 -0.01 6.29 -27.76
CA PRO A 124 -0.67 4.98 -27.64
C PRO A 124 0.28 3.79 -27.86
N ASP A 125 1.25 3.92 -28.76
CA ASP A 125 2.21 2.84 -29.01
C ASP A 125 3.09 2.55 -27.79
N VAL A 126 3.47 3.58 -27.05
CA VAL A 126 4.25 3.44 -25.81
C VAL A 126 3.42 2.80 -24.71
N VAL A 127 2.17 3.23 -24.57
CA VAL A 127 1.21 2.66 -23.63
C VAL A 127 0.98 1.19 -23.91
N ASN A 128 0.70 0.82 -25.17
CA ASN A 128 0.49 -0.57 -25.57
C ASN A 128 1.74 -1.44 -25.28
N ALA A 129 2.94 -0.93 -25.57
CA ALA A 129 4.19 -1.62 -25.27
C ALA A 129 4.38 -1.81 -23.76
N ARG A 130 4.05 -0.78 -22.94
CA ARG A 130 4.13 -0.85 -21.48
C ARG A 130 3.17 -1.89 -20.92
N VAL A 131 1.90 -1.87 -21.33
CA VAL A 131 0.87 -2.84 -20.90
C VAL A 131 1.29 -4.27 -21.26
N ALA A 132 1.83 -4.48 -22.48
CA ALA A 132 2.33 -5.79 -22.90
C ALA A 132 3.52 -6.25 -22.03
N ALA A 133 4.43 -5.35 -21.69
CA ALA A 133 5.57 -5.66 -20.83
C ALA A 133 5.13 -5.95 -19.38
N GLU A 134 4.17 -5.22 -18.83
CA GLU A 134 3.59 -5.47 -17.51
C GLU A 134 2.87 -6.83 -17.46
N SER A 135 2.07 -7.14 -18.47
CA SER A 135 1.41 -8.45 -18.60
C SER A 135 2.42 -9.60 -18.68
N HIS A 136 3.53 -9.39 -19.42
CA HIS A 136 4.60 -10.38 -19.48
C HIS A 136 5.27 -10.58 -18.11
N GLN A 137 5.57 -9.50 -17.36
CA GLN A 137 6.14 -9.60 -16.01
C GLN A 137 5.18 -10.36 -15.06
N SER A 138 3.89 -10.07 -15.09
CA SER A 138 2.89 -10.79 -14.30
C SER A 138 2.87 -12.28 -14.64
N ALA A 139 2.87 -12.63 -15.94
CA ALA A 139 2.90 -14.01 -16.37
C ALA A 139 4.17 -14.76 -15.91
N VAL A 140 5.33 -14.08 -15.90
CA VAL A 140 6.58 -14.65 -15.35
C VAL A 140 6.47 -14.85 -13.83
N MET A 141 5.92 -13.87 -13.10
CA MET A 141 5.76 -13.98 -11.65
C MET A 141 4.81 -15.12 -11.25
N ASP A 142 3.67 -15.22 -11.92
CA ASP A 142 2.64 -16.22 -11.60
C ASP A 142 3.03 -17.63 -12.01
N GLY A 143 3.77 -17.76 -13.12
CA GLY A 143 4.19 -19.06 -13.67
C GLY A 143 5.52 -19.58 -13.14
N PHE A 144 6.25 -18.83 -12.29
CA PHE A 144 7.59 -19.24 -11.87
C PHE A 144 7.57 -20.36 -10.85
N VAL A 145 8.33 -21.42 -11.14
CA VAL A 145 8.52 -22.56 -10.26
C VAL A 145 9.87 -22.44 -9.56
N PHE A 146 9.86 -22.32 -8.24
CA PHE A 146 11.08 -22.29 -7.43
C PHE A 146 11.66 -23.69 -7.24
N CYS A 147 12.99 -23.79 -7.08
CA CYS A 147 13.67 -25.07 -6.96
C CYS A 147 14.81 -25.00 -5.93
N TYR A 148 14.75 -25.83 -4.88
CA TYR A 148 15.80 -25.89 -3.86
C TYR A 148 16.97 -26.81 -4.26
N THR A 149 16.77 -27.58 -5.31
CA THR A 149 17.74 -28.52 -5.85
C THR A 149 18.22 -28.09 -7.23
N GLN A 150 19.28 -28.67 -7.71
CA GLN A 150 19.74 -28.40 -9.07
C GLN A 150 18.64 -28.82 -10.08
N ARG A 151 18.33 -27.91 -11.00
CA ARG A 151 17.42 -28.21 -12.11
C ARG A 151 18.01 -29.28 -13.03
N ALA A 152 17.15 -30.08 -13.62
CA ALA A 152 17.52 -31.01 -14.65
C ALA A 152 18.08 -30.29 -15.89
N ALA A 153 18.73 -31.05 -16.79
CA ALA A 153 19.35 -30.49 -18.00
C ALA A 153 18.35 -29.79 -18.95
N ASP A 154 17.07 -30.15 -18.87
CA ASP A 154 15.96 -29.51 -19.61
C ASP A 154 15.36 -28.31 -18.88
N GLY A 155 15.92 -27.91 -17.73
CA GLY A 155 15.44 -26.79 -16.90
C GLY A 155 14.32 -27.15 -15.93
N THR A 156 13.80 -28.37 -15.94
CA THR A 156 12.75 -28.81 -15.02
C THR A 156 13.24 -28.89 -13.58
N CYS A 157 12.37 -28.59 -12.62
CA CYS A 157 12.65 -28.77 -11.20
C CYS A 157 12.19 -30.15 -10.73
N PRO A 158 13.08 -30.99 -10.16
CA PRO A 158 12.69 -32.30 -9.63
C PRO A 158 11.65 -32.20 -8.48
N GLU A 159 11.74 -31.15 -7.69
CA GLU A 159 10.83 -30.88 -6.56
C GLU A 159 10.31 -29.45 -6.65
N PRO A 160 9.25 -29.20 -7.44
CA PRO A 160 8.67 -27.87 -7.62
C PRO A 160 8.24 -27.26 -6.30
N LYS A 161 8.51 -25.94 -6.11
CA LYS A 161 8.11 -25.16 -4.95
C LYS A 161 7.37 -23.90 -5.38
N THR A 162 6.43 -23.48 -4.58
CA THR A 162 5.67 -22.23 -4.72
C THR A 162 6.33 -21.07 -3.97
N ALA A 163 5.83 -19.86 -4.16
CA ALA A 163 6.25 -18.70 -3.36
C ALA A 163 5.95 -18.89 -1.87
N ASN A 164 4.83 -19.54 -1.53
CA ASN A 164 4.46 -19.84 -0.14
C ASN A 164 5.42 -20.85 0.49
N ASP A 165 5.83 -21.90 -0.24
CA ASP A 165 6.83 -22.83 0.25
C ASP A 165 8.15 -22.14 0.61
N ILE A 166 8.55 -21.09 -0.13
CA ILE A 166 9.71 -20.24 0.20
C ILE A 166 9.50 -19.52 1.54
N VAL A 167 8.33 -18.90 1.73
CA VAL A 167 8.00 -18.19 2.97
C VAL A 167 8.03 -19.14 4.16
N ASP A 168 7.31 -20.25 4.08
CA ASP A 168 7.22 -21.26 5.14
C ASP A 168 8.59 -21.84 5.50
N ALA A 169 9.40 -22.14 4.47
CA ALA A 169 10.74 -22.65 4.69
C ALA A 169 11.68 -21.63 5.34
N LEU A 170 11.62 -20.33 4.96
CA LEU A 170 12.42 -19.28 5.60
C LEU A 170 11.96 -18.98 7.03
N GLN A 171 10.71 -19.20 7.39
CA GLN A 171 10.21 -19.03 8.76
C GLN A 171 10.60 -20.22 9.66
N SER A 172 10.52 -21.45 9.16
CA SER A 172 10.63 -22.68 9.95
C SER A 172 12.02 -23.34 9.93
N GLU A 173 12.77 -23.29 8.83
CA GLU A 173 14.08 -23.97 8.71
C GLU A 173 15.11 -23.34 9.65
N THR A 174 15.89 -24.19 10.34
CA THR A 174 16.92 -23.77 11.30
C THR A 174 18.35 -24.08 10.86
N ASP A 175 18.55 -24.91 9.83
CA ASP A 175 19.86 -25.17 9.25
C ASP A 175 20.28 -24.03 8.31
N PRO A 176 21.35 -23.26 8.63
CA PRO A 176 21.76 -22.13 7.80
C PRO A 176 22.08 -22.49 6.34
N ASN A 177 22.60 -23.68 6.09
CA ASN A 177 22.93 -24.12 4.73
C ASN A 177 21.66 -24.39 3.91
N LYS A 178 20.66 -25.03 4.50
CA LYS A 178 19.37 -25.23 3.86
C LYS A 178 18.64 -23.90 3.64
N ARG A 179 18.69 -22.98 4.62
CA ARG A 179 18.18 -21.62 4.47
C ARG A 179 18.82 -20.89 3.29
N LEU A 180 20.15 -21.04 3.12
CA LEU A 180 20.85 -20.44 1.99
C LEU A 180 20.35 -21.01 0.65
N LEU A 181 20.07 -22.31 0.56
CA LEU A 181 19.49 -22.93 -0.64
C LEU A 181 18.10 -22.35 -0.95
N VAL A 182 17.22 -22.28 0.05
CA VAL A 182 15.88 -21.67 -0.08
C VAL A 182 15.97 -20.22 -0.50
N TRP A 183 16.84 -19.44 0.16
CA TRP A 183 17.02 -18.04 -0.15
C TRP A 183 17.55 -17.80 -1.58
N ASN A 184 18.56 -18.59 -2.00
CA ASN A 184 19.07 -18.54 -3.37
C ASN A 184 17.98 -18.87 -4.39
N ALA A 185 17.22 -19.94 -4.16
CA ALA A 185 16.08 -20.30 -5.01
C ALA A 185 15.07 -19.14 -5.12
N SER A 186 14.80 -18.44 -4.01
CA SER A 186 13.89 -17.28 -4.00
C SER A 186 14.35 -16.12 -4.89
N LYS A 187 15.63 -16.07 -5.26
CA LYS A 187 16.23 -15.03 -6.10
C LYS A 187 16.33 -15.41 -7.58
N GLU A 188 16.11 -16.69 -7.94
CA GLU A 188 16.21 -17.17 -9.33
C GLU A 188 15.21 -16.48 -10.26
N ILE A 189 14.02 -16.13 -9.78
CA ILE A 189 13.00 -15.43 -10.56
C ILE A 189 13.46 -14.05 -11.06
N GLY A 190 14.42 -13.44 -10.39
CA GLY A 190 14.99 -12.15 -10.81
C GLY A 190 15.69 -12.19 -12.17
N VAL A 191 16.19 -13.37 -12.58
CA VAL A 191 16.87 -13.53 -13.87
C VAL A 191 15.89 -13.33 -15.05
N PRO A 192 14.78 -14.08 -15.15
CA PRO A 192 13.81 -13.86 -16.22
C PRO A 192 13.03 -12.54 -16.12
N LEU A 193 12.89 -11.94 -14.92
CA LEU A 193 12.23 -10.65 -14.76
C LEU A 193 13.10 -9.45 -15.19
N LYS A 194 14.42 -9.57 -15.12
CA LYS A 194 15.32 -8.43 -15.39
C LYS A 194 15.12 -7.80 -16.77
N PRO A 195 15.06 -8.53 -17.89
CA PRO A 195 14.86 -7.93 -19.21
C PRO A 195 13.56 -7.12 -19.32
N GLY A 196 12.47 -7.64 -18.77
CA GLY A 196 11.17 -6.95 -18.78
C GLY A 196 11.20 -5.67 -17.93
N LEU A 197 11.88 -5.69 -16.78
CA LEU A 197 12.02 -4.47 -15.96
C LEU A 197 12.89 -3.41 -16.63
N VAL A 198 13.92 -3.79 -17.41
CA VAL A 198 14.70 -2.84 -18.22
C VAL A 198 13.80 -2.12 -19.23
N GLU A 199 12.94 -2.85 -19.90
CA GLU A 199 11.97 -2.27 -20.83
C GLU A 199 10.93 -1.40 -20.11
N LEU A 200 10.42 -1.84 -18.95
CA LEU A 200 9.48 -1.09 -18.14
C LEU A 200 10.07 0.21 -17.59
N GLN A 201 11.34 0.22 -17.14
CA GLN A 201 12.03 1.45 -16.73
C GLN A 201 11.95 2.49 -17.85
N ARG A 202 12.29 2.12 -19.07
CA ARG A 202 12.27 3.00 -20.24
C ARG A 202 10.85 3.49 -20.57
N LEU A 203 9.90 2.58 -20.65
CA LEU A 203 8.51 2.88 -21.05
C LEU A 203 7.80 3.74 -20.00
N ARG A 204 7.93 3.41 -18.71
CA ARG A 204 7.36 4.18 -17.60
C ARG A 204 7.92 5.61 -17.56
N ASN A 205 9.25 5.77 -17.72
CA ASN A 205 9.86 7.08 -17.80
C ASN A 205 9.42 7.86 -19.06
N GLN A 206 9.18 7.19 -20.18
CA GLN A 206 8.67 7.85 -21.38
C GLN A 206 7.25 8.36 -21.18
N VAL A 207 6.37 7.58 -20.55
CA VAL A 207 5.01 8.00 -20.16
C VAL A 207 5.06 9.22 -19.22
N ALA A 208 5.88 9.18 -18.18
CA ALA A 208 5.98 10.28 -17.24
C ALA A 208 6.47 11.59 -17.90
N ARG A 209 7.46 11.50 -18.79
CA ARG A 209 7.97 12.65 -19.56
C ARG A 209 6.91 13.23 -20.50
N GLU A 210 6.10 12.40 -21.14
CA GLU A 210 4.95 12.86 -21.92
C GLU A 210 3.95 13.66 -21.08
N MET A 211 3.75 13.25 -19.83
CA MET A 211 2.87 13.95 -18.88
C MET A 211 3.50 15.22 -18.28
N GLY A 212 4.79 15.51 -18.58
CA GLY A 212 5.52 16.71 -18.13
C GLY A 212 6.34 16.51 -16.86
N TYR A 213 6.54 15.27 -16.41
CA TYR A 213 7.35 14.93 -15.24
C TYR A 213 8.76 14.48 -15.67
N SER A 214 9.77 14.68 -14.80
CA SER A 214 11.16 14.28 -15.07
C SER A 214 11.32 12.77 -15.23
N SER A 215 10.58 12.00 -14.44
CA SER A 215 10.63 10.54 -14.37
C SER A 215 9.31 9.94 -13.90
N PHE A 216 9.23 8.63 -13.96
CA PHE A 216 8.10 7.90 -13.39
C PHE A 216 8.03 8.04 -11.86
N PHE A 217 9.17 8.10 -11.17
CA PHE A 217 9.20 8.39 -9.73
C PHE A 217 8.63 9.78 -9.43
N ALA A 218 8.97 10.79 -10.26
CA ALA A 218 8.41 12.14 -10.11
C ALA A 218 6.89 12.18 -10.36
N LEU A 219 6.38 11.40 -11.30
CA LEU A 219 4.95 11.26 -11.54
C LEU A 219 4.22 10.70 -10.32
N GLN A 220 4.75 9.64 -9.70
CA GLN A 220 4.16 9.03 -8.50
C GLN A 220 4.22 9.97 -7.29
N VAL A 221 5.35 10.65 -7.09
CA VAL A 221 5.52 11.64 -6.00
C VAL A 221 4.57 12.83 -6.15
N ALA A 222 4.22 13.21 -7.38
CA ALA A 222 3.31 14.33 -7.66
C ALA A 222 1.89 14.09 -7.11
N ASP A 223 1.44 12.83 -6.97
CA ASP A 223 0.17 12.50 -6.31
C ASP A 223 0.13 12.90 -4.84
N TYR A 224 1.29 13.00 -4.20
CA TYR A 224 1.45 13.51 -2.84
C TYR A 224 1.56 15.04 -2.78
N GLY A 225 1.42 15.75 -3.90
CA GLY A 225 1.60 17.21 -3.97
C GLY A 225 3.04 17.63 -3.63
N MET A 226 4.03 16.75 -3.87
CA MET A 226 5.43 16.95 -3.52
C MET A 226 6.34 16.92 -4.74
N THR A 227 7.49 17.54 -4.61
CA THR A 227 8.61 17.35 -5.53
C THR A 227 9.49 16.18 -5.09
N VAL A 228 10.26 15.60 -6.01
CA VAL A 228 11.20 14.51 -5.70
C VAL A 228 12.18 14.88 -4.58
N PRO A 229 12.84 16.08 -4.60
CA PRO A 229 13.71 16.49 -3.49
C PRO A 229 13.01 16.56 -2.13
N GLU A 230 11.75 17.03 -2.07
CA GLU A 230 10.97 17.08 -0.82
C GLU A 230 10.69 15.67 -0.31
N MET A 231 10.23 14.76 -1.18
CA MET A 231 9.97 13.36 -0.81
C MET A 231 11.25 12.68 -0.32
N MET A 232 12.36 12.79 -1.04
CA MET A 232 13.63 12.16 -0.64
C MET A 232 14.16 12.73 0.68
N THR A 233 14.03 14.04 0.91
CA THR A 233 14.39 14.67 2.19
C THR A 233 13.54 14.11 3.34
N LEU A 234 12.24 13.93 3.10
CA LEU A 234 11.33 13.34 4.09
C LEU A 234 11.75 11.90 4.42
N LEU A 235 11.98 11.06 3.40
CA LEU A 235 12.36 9.65 3.59
C LEU A 235 13.71 9.48 4.31
N ASP A 236 14.70 10.34 3.98
CA ASP A 236 15.98 10.41 4.70
C ASP A 236 15.78 10.79 6.17
N GLY A 237 14.87 11.71 6.45
CA GLY A 237 14.47 12.08 7.81
C GLY A 237 13.90 10.89 8.58
N LEU A 238 12.92 10.18 7.99
CA LEU A 238 12.29 9.01 8.63
C LEU A 238 13.31 7.93 8.98
N THR A 239 14.21 7.60 8.06
CA THR A 239 15.25 6.57 8.29
C THR A 239 16.26 7.01 9.35
N THR A 240 16.64 8.28 9.36
CA THR A 240 17.59 8.86 10.32
C THR A 240 17.03 8.86 11.73
N ASP A 241 15.79 9.29 11.89
CA ASP A 241 15.15 9.40 13.20
C ASP A 241 14.91 8.03 13.85
N VAL A 242 14.56 7.00 13.04
CA VAL A 242 14.33 5.64 13.54
C VAL A 242 15.63 4.87 13.78
N ALA A 243 16.75 5.28 13.18
CA ALA A 243 18.02 4.55 13.21
C ALA A 243 18.50 4.17 14.62
N PRO A 244 18.40 5.03 15.69
CA PRO A 244 18.83 4.64 17.04
C PRO A 244 18.02 3.46 17.60
N LEU A 245 16.70 3.48 17.45
CA LEU A 245 15.80 2.41 17.88
C LEU A 245 16.02 1.14 17.03
N TYR A 246 16.09 1.28 15.72
CA TYR A 246 16.37 0.19 14.79
C TYR A 246 17.69 -0.52 15.10
N LYS A 247 18.74 0.23 15.43
CA LYS A 247 20.03 -0.32 15.85
C LYS A 247 19.92 -1.19 17.10
N GLN A 248 19.14 -0.78 18.09
CA GLN A 248 18.93 -1.57 19.30
C GLN A 248 18.13 -2.84 18.99
N LEU A 249 17.07 -2.71 18.18
CA LEU A 249 16.22 -3.82 17.75
C LEU A 249 17.02 -4.83 16.93
N SER A 250 17.75 -4.38 15.90
CA SER A 250 18.55 -5.25 15.02
C SER A 250 19.68 -5.95 15.80
N THR A 251 20.33 -5.24 16.72
CA THR A 251 21.37 -5.83 17.59
C THR A 251 20.79 -6.96 18.45
N TRP A 252 19.59 -6.79 18.97
CA TRP A 252 18.91 -7.82 19.74
C TRP A 252 18.47 -8.98 18.83
N ALA A 253 17.78 -8.69 17.71
CA ALA A 253 17.27 -9.68 16.77
C ALA A 253 18.39 -10.54 16.18
N ASN A 254 19.50 -9.93 15.77
CA ASN A 254 20.65 -10.63 15.20
C ASN A 254 21.24 -11.67 16.18
N ARG A 255 21.26 -11.35 17.49
CA ARG A 255 21.66 -12.33 18.51
C ARG A 255 20.65 -13.47 18.66
N GLN A 256 19.35 -13.19 18.53
CA GLN A 256 18.35 -14.27 18.58
C GLN A 256 18.50 -15.19 17.37
N LEU A 257 18.71 -14.63 16.18
CA LEU A 257 18.98 -15.41 14.97
C LEU A 257 20.24 -16.27 15.11
N ALA A 258 21.34 -15.69 15.61
CA ALA A 258 22.58 -16.42 15.85
C ALA A 258 22.37 -17.61 16.83
N ARG A 259 21.58 -17.41 17.89
CA ARG A 259 21.20 -18.49 18.83
C ARG A 259 20.28 -19.52 18.17
N LYS A 260 19.27 -19.07 17.44
CA LYS A 260 18.31 -19.94 16.73
C LYS A 260 19.04 -20.92 15.78
N TYR A 261 20.10 -20.44 15.12
CA TYR A 261 20.86 -21.24 14.16
C TYR A 261 22.13 -21.89 14.72
N GLY A 262 22.43 -21.71 16.02
CA GLY A 262 23.63 -22.25 16.63
C GLY A 262 24.94 -21.73 16.02
N GLN A 263 24.92 -20.51 15.48
CA GLN A 263 26.04 -19.90 14.77
C GLN A 263 26.63 -18.72 15.54
N PRO A 264 27.93 -18.42 15.37
CA PRO A 264 28.53 -17.21 15.91
C PRO A 264 27.88 -15.97 15.23
N LEU A 265 27.67 -14.90 16.02
CA LEU A 265 27.18 -13.63 15.49
C LEU A 265 28.22 -13.07 14.48
N PRO A 266 27.84 -12.75 13.25
CA PRO A 266 28.73 -12.12 12.28
C PRO A 266 29.32 -10.81 12.81
N ALA A 267 30.58 -10.50 12.44
CA ALA A 267 31.25 -9.26 12.82
C ALA A 267 30.79 -8.05 11.99
N GLY A 268 30.17 -8.30 10.84
CA GLY A 268 29.66 -7.31 9.89
C GLY A 268 28.14 -7.35 9.74
N PRO A 269 27.62 -6.85 8.60
CA PRO A 269 26.20 -6.94 8.28
C PRO A 269 25.69 -8.38 8.29
N MET A 270 24.41 -8.56 8.62
CA MET A 270 23.81 -9.90 8.73
C MET A 270 23.56 -10.50 7.35
N PRO A 271 23.88 -11.77 7.13
CA PRO A 271 23.55 -12.44 5.87
C PRO A 271 22.05 -12.52 5.65
N ALA A 272 21.58 -12.11 4.48
CA ALA A 272 20.15 -12.00 4.17
C ALA A 272 19.36 -13.30 4.41
N HIS A 273 19.95 -14.48 4.14
CA HIS A 273 19.29 -15.77 4.33
C HIS A 273 19.05 -16.16 5.80
N TRP A 274 19.54 -15.37 6.76
CA TRP A 274 19.27 -15.61 8.17
C TRP A 274 17.91 -15.06 8.62
N TYR A 275 17.37 -14.06 7.89
CA TYR A 275 16.07 -13.50 8.21
C TYR A 275 14.91 -14.40 7.76
N PRO A 276 13.76 -14.37 8.46
CA PRO A 276 12.59 -15.18 8.09
C PRO A 276 11.91 -14.72 6.80
N ASN A 277 12.21 -13.51 6.33
CA ASN A 277 11.70 -12.93 5.09
C ASN A 277 12.82 -12.79 4.06
N ARG A 278 12.56 -13.14 2.78
CA ARG A 278 13.56 -13.16 1.69
C ARG A 278 14.15 -11.78 1.34
N TRP A 279 13.56 -10.69 1.82
CA TRP A 279 14.06 -9.31 1.69
C TRP A 279 14.48 -8.71 3.04
N ALA A 280 14.38 -9.46 4.13
CA ALA A 280 14.66 -8.99 5.50
C ALA A 280 13.84 -7.75 5.90
N GLN A 281 12.65 -7.56 5.32
CA GLN A 281 11.77 -6.43 5.60
C GLN A 281 10.97 -6.60 6.89
N GLU A 282 10.72 -7.84 7.30
CA GLU A 282 9.96 -8.27 8.47
C GLU A 282 10.73 -9.41 9.15
N TRP A 283 10.60 -9.52 10.48
CA TRP A 283 11.39 -10.46 11.27
C TRP A 283 10.48 -11.34 12.13
N ASP A 284 9.43 -11.87 11.50
CA ASP A 284 8.42 -12.71 12.13
C ASP A 284 9.01 -13.94 12.82
N GLY A 285 8.30 -14.44 13.83
CA GLY A 285 8.66 -15.68 14.50
C GLY A 285 9.92 -15.61 15.39
N LEU A 286 10.52 -14.43 15.58
CA LEU A 286 11.56 -14.23 16.61
C LEU A 286 10.96 -14.11 18.01
N VAL A 287 9.75 -13.63 18.11
CA VAL A 287 8.96 -13.55 19.36
C VAL A 287 7.56 -14.05 19.05
N VAL A 288 7.05 -14.91 19.89
CA VAL A 288 5.66 -15.35 19.80
C VAL A 288 4.80 -14.31 20.53
N GLY A 289 3.90 -13.67 19.81
CA GLY A 289 2.89 -12.77 20.37
C GLY A 289 1.88 -13.52 21.23
N ALA A 290 0.95 -12.77 21.82
CA ALA A 290 -0.18 -13.38 22.49
C ALA A 290 -1.13 -13.97 21.44
N ASP A 291 -1.36 -15.28 21.50
CA ASP A 291 -2.40 -15.93 20.68
C ASP A 291 -3.79 -15.48 21.17
N LEU A 292 -4.48 -14.71 20.33
CA LEU A 292 -5.81 -14.19 20.63
C LEU A 292 -6.94 -15.08 20.06
N ASP A 293 -6.67 -15.97 19.11
CA ASP A 293 -7.66 -16.79 18.42
C ASP A 293 -8.54 -17.63 19.36
N PRO A 294 -8.01 -18.20 20.48
CA PRO A 294 -8.86 -18.93 21.42
C PRO A 294 -10.04 -18.12 21.97
N TYR A 295 -9.91 -16.79 22.03
CA TYR A 295 -10.96 -15.89 22.52
C TYR A 295 -12.04 -15.57 21.49
N PHE A 296 -11.77 -15.86 20.21
CA PHE A 296 -12.73 -15.72 19.12
C PHE A 296 -13.53 -17.02 18.87
N LYS A 297 -13.07 -18.14 19.41
CA LYS A 297 -13.71 -19.44 19.20
C LYS A 297 -15.20 -19.42 19.59
N GLY A 298 -16.05 -19.75 18.60
CA GLY A 298 -17.51 -19.78 18.77
C GLY A 298 -18.19 -18.42 18.60
N LYS A 299 -17.48 -17.37 18.21
CA LYS A 299 -18.07 -16.12 17.73
C LYS A 299 -18.63 -16.32 16.32
N ASP A 300 -19.66 -15.54 15.99
CA ASP A 300 -20.20 -15.49 14.63
C ASP A 300 -19.32 -14.54 13.79
N PRO A 301 -18.88 -14.90 12.58
CA PRO A 301 -18.22 -13.96 11.65
C PRO A 301 -19.00 -12.65 11.46
N LYS A 302 -20.34 -12.72 11.44
CA LYS A 302 -21.19 -11.52 11.36
C LYS A 302 -21.01 -10.60 12.57
N TRP A 303 -20.82 -11.17 13.76
CA TRP A 303 -20.55 -10.39 14.97
C TRP A 303 -19.26 -9.60 14.86
N ILE A 304 -18.23 -10.11 14.17
CA ILE A 304 -16.97 -9.40 13.95
C ILE A 304 -17.22 -8.09 13.18
N VAL A 305 -17.89 -8.16 12.02
CA VAL A 305 -18.19 -6.97 11.20
C VAL A 305 -19.11 -5.99 11.94
N GLN A 306 -20.12 -6.51 12.64
CA GLN A 306 -21.01 -5.68 13.46
C GLN A 306 -20.28 -4.99 14.62
N THR A 307 -19.29 -5.66 15.21
CA THR A 307 -18.47 -5.07 16.28
C THR A 307 -17.57 -3.97 15.71
N ALA A 308 -17.02 -4.15 14.53
CA ALA A 308 -16.28 -3.12 13.82
C ALA A 308 -17.16 -1.90 13.49
N GLU A 309 -18.39 -2.09 12.98
CA GLU A 309 -19.34 -0.98 12.80
C GLU A 309 -19.67 -0.30 14.13
N ALA A 310 -19.92 -1.09 15.18
CA ALA A 310 -20.22 -0.55 16.51
C ALA A 310 -19.08 0.30 17.08
N PHE A 311 -17.83 0.01 16.71
CA PHE A 311 -16.69 0.85 17.08
C PHE A 311 -16.85 2.27 16.54
N TYR A 312 -17.15 2.44 15.25
CA TYR A 312 -17.34 3.75 14.63
C TYR A 312 -18.61 4.46 15.10
N THR A 313 -19.74 3.76 15.15
CA THR A 313 -21.02 4.36 15.59
C THR A 313 -20.97 4.77 17.06
N SER A 314 -20.20 4.07 17.88
CA SER A 314 -19.95 4.46 19.27
C SER A 314 -19.28 5.84 19.37
N MET A 315 -18.39 6.17 18.44
CA MET A 315 -17.71 7.47 18.35
C MET A 315 -18.56 8.55 17.66
N GLY A 316 -19.72 8.20 17.10
CA GLY A 316 -20.66 9.16 16.50
C GLY A 316 -20.65 9.20 14.97
N PHE A 317 -20.01 8.26 14.32
CA PHE A 317 -20.25 8.04 12.90
C PHE A 317 -21.67 7.52 12.65
N ALA A 318 -22.19 7.70 11.46
CA ALA A 318 -23.48 7.12 11.08
C ALA A 318 -23.37 5.58 10.99
N PRO A 319 -24.45 4.84 11.22
CA PRO A 319 -24.48 3.43 10.86
C PRO A 319 -24.24 3.26 9.35
N LEU A 320 -23.62 2.15 8.98
CA LEU A 320 -23.47 1.78 7.58
C LEU A 320 -24.84 1.65 6.90
N PRO A 321 -25.01 2.11 5.67
CA PRO A 321 -26.28 2.06 4.97
C PRO A 321 -26.71 0.61 4.74
N PRO A 322 -28.03 0.31 4.64
CA PRO A 322 -28.51 -1.04 4.31
C PRO A 322 -27.86 -1.61 3.06
N SER A 323 -27.57 -0.77 2.05
CA SER A 323 -26.88 -1.15 0.81
C SER A 323 -25.49 -1.75 1.05
N PHE A 324 -24.76 -1.29 2.07
CA PHE A 324 -23.50 -1.92 2.45
C PHE A 324 -23.68 -3.39 2.83
N TRP A 325 -24.65 -3.67 3.71
CA TRP A 325 -24.93 -5.03 4.19
C TRP A 325 -25.51 -5.95 3.13
N GLU A 326 -26.26 -5.40 2.18
CA GLU A 326 -26.91 -6.13 1.10
C GLU A 326 -25.97 -6.45 -0.06
N LYS A 327 -25.02 -5.54 -0.38
CA LYS A 327 -24.19 -5.62 -1.57
C LYS A 327 -22.73 -6.05 -1.30
N SER A 328 -22.23 -5.91 -0.08
CA SER A 328 -20.87 -6.34 0.27
C SER A 328 -20.75 -7.87 0.25
N ASP A 329 -19.55 -8.35 -0.06
CA ASP A 329 -19.20 -9.77 -0.04
C ASP A 329 -18.27 -10.06 1.15
N LEU A 330 -18.87 -10.20 2.33
CA LEU A 330 -18.17 -10.17 3.62
C LEU A 330 -17.62 -11.53 4.08
N TYR A 331 -18.14 -12.64 3.55
CA TYR A 331 -17.87 -13.97 4.09
C TYR A 331 -17.30 -14.90 2.99
N PRO A 332 -16.66 -16.03 3.38
CA PRO A 332 -16.25 -17.04 2.41
C PRO A 332 -17.41 -17.47 1.52
N ALA A 333 -17.11 -17.77 0.26
CA ALA A 333 -18.13 -18.31 -0.65
C ALA A 333 -18.74 -19.59 -0.07
N PRO A 334 -20.08 -19.79 -0.19
CA PRO A 334 -20.73 -21.00 0.28
C PRO A 334 -20.12 -22.24 -0.37
N LEU A 335 -20.10 -23.35 0.38
CA LEU A 335 -19.64 -24.63 -0.18
C LEU A 335 -20.78 -25.32 -0.93
N GLY A 336 -20.45 -25.86 -2.11
CA GLY A 336 -21.32 -26.73 -2.87
C GLY A 336 -21.44 -28.12 -2.26
N ALA A 337 -22.25 -28.99 -2.88
CA ALA A 337 -22.46 -30.37 -2.45
C ALA A 337 -21.16 -31.22 -2.53
N ASP A 338 -20.20 -30.81 -3.32
CA ASP A 338 -18.87 -31.41 -3.50
C ASP A 338 -17.84 -30.92 -2.46
N GLY A 339 -18.24 -30.01 -1.56
CA GLY A 339 -17.37 -29.42 -0.57
C GLY A 339 -16.44 -28.33 -1.11
N GLN A 340 -16.59 -27.93 -2.37
CA GLN A 340 -15.83 -26.83 -2.98
C GLN A 340 -16.60 -25.52 -2.91
N PRO A 341 -15.95 -24.37 -2.91
CA PRO A 341 -16.62 -23.07 -3.00
C PRO A 341 -17.51 -23.00 -4.26
N THR A 342 -18.73 -22.48 -4.11
CA THR A 342 -19.70 -22.33 -5.23
C THR A 342 -19.24 -21.33 -6.29
N ARG A 343 -18.29 -20.45 -5.94
CA ARG A 343 -17.60 -19.50 -6.82
C ARG A 343 -16.21 -19.21 -6.29
N LEU A 344 -15.33 -18.77 -7.17
CA LEU A 344 -14.03 -18.22 -6.79
C LEU A 344 -14.20 -16.72 -6.55
N LYS A 345 -13.55 -16.20 -5.51
CA LYS A 345 -13.49 -14.77 -5.20
C LYS A 345 -12.07 -14.38 -4.79
N ASN A 346 -11.74 -13.10 -4.93
CA ASN A 346 -10.46 -12.60 -4.43
C ASN A 346 -10.38 -12.82 -2.92
N ALA A 347 -9.24 -13.32 -2.44
CA ALA A 347 -9.03 -13.63 -1.03
C ALA A 347 -8.58 -12.40 -0.21
N HIS A 348 -8.06 -11.36 -0.86
CA HIS A 348 -7.66 -10.12 -0.18
C HIS A 348 -8.88 -9.32 0.28
N ALA A 349 -8.83 -8.88 1.54
CA ALA A 349 -9.77 -7.88 2.05
C ALA A 349 -9.59 -6.56 1.30
N SER A 350 -10.70 -5.90 1.00
CA SER A 350 -10.67 -4.60 0.32
C SER A 350 -11.96 -3.82 0.50
N ALA A 351 -11.83 -2.51 0.55
CA ALA A 351 -12.95 -1.57 0.57
C ALA A 351 -13.12 -0.94 -0.81
N TRP A 352 -14.36 -0.70 -1.21
CA TRP A 352 -14.75 -0.27 -2.55
C TRP A 352 -15.70 0.92 -2.49
N HIS A 353 -15.41 1.97 -3.27
CA HIS A 353 -16.26 3.12 -3.47
C HIS A 353 -16.76 3.12 -4.93
N LEU A 354 -17.94 2.52 -5.18
CA LEU A 354 -18.35 2.13 -6.53
C LEU A 354 -18.77 3.30 -7.42
N ASP A 355 -19.41 4.32 -6.83
CA ASP A 355 -20.04 5.40 -7.58
C ASP A 355 -19.56 6.80 -7.20
N LEU A 356 -18.57 6.88 -6.34
CA LEU A 356 -18.06 8.10 -5.72
C LEU A 356 -19.14 8.88 -4.93
N ASN A 357 -20.24 8.23 -4.52
CA ASN A 357 -21.30 8.78 -3.69
C ASN A 357 -21.55 7.90 -2.45
N ASP A 358 -22.58 7.07 -2.49
CA ASP A 358 -23.08 6.29 -1.36
C ASP A 358 -23.06 4.76 -1.58
N ASP A 359 -22.62 4.27 -2.73
CA ASP A 359 -22.43 2.85 -2.97
C ASP A 359 -21.02 2.42 -2.54
N MET A 360 -20.90 2.06 -1.28
CA MET A 360 -19.67 1.60 -0.66
C MET A 360 -19.82 0.14 -0.25
N ARG A 361 -18.83 -0.69 -0.55
CA ARG A 361 -18.86 -2.13 -0.30
C ARG A 361 -17.53 -2.62 0.26
N SER A 362 -17.54 -3.73 0.99
CA SER A 362 -16.33 -4.46 1.38
C SER A 362 -16.34 -5.87 0.82
N LEU A 363 -15.19 -6.28 0.30
CA LEU A 363 -14.89 -7.66 -0.06
C LEU A 363 -14.00 -8.26 1.03
N MET A 364 -14.50 -9.25 1.73
CA MET A 364 -13.80 -9.94 2.82
C MET A 364 -14.10 -11.45 2.80
N SER A 365 -13.40 -12.21 3.61
CA SER A 365 -13.70 -13.63 3.85
C SER A 365 -13.68 -13.91 5.35
N VAL A 366 -14.46 -13.11 6.11
CA VAL A 366 -14.43 -13.04 7.57
C VAL A 366 -14.67 -14.40 8.22
N GLN A 367 -13.75 -14.79 9.07
CA GLN A 367 -13.81 -15.95 9.95
C GLN A 367 -13.71 -15.48 11.42
N ALA A 368 -13.98 -16.40 12.35
CA ALA A 368 -14.00 -16.08 13.78
C ALA A 368 -12.59 -16.21 14.39
N ASP A 369 -11.70 -15.30 14.04
CA ASP A 369 -10.33 -15.21 14.52
C ASP A 369 -9.89 -13.75 14.76
N SER A 370 -8.70 -13.57 15.29
CA SER A 370 -8.15 -12.26 15.60
C SER A 370 -7.73 -11.49 14.34
N GLU A 371 -7.25 -12.17 13.32
CA GLU A 371 -6.83 -11.57 12.06
C GLU A 371 -8.02 -10.86 11.40
N TRP A 372 -9.13 -11.56 11.20
CA TRP A 372 -10.33 -10.97 10.61
C TRP A 372 -10.99 -9.91 11.49
N PHE A 373 -10.82 -9.99 12.82
CA PHE A 373 -11.30 -8.92 13.69
C PHE A 373 -10.56 -7.60 13.41
N PHE A 374 -9.23 -7.63 13.34
CA PHE A 374 -8.44 -6.44 13.06
C PHE A 374 -8.60 -5.97 11.62
N THR A 375 -8.64 -6.89 10.67
CA THR A 375 -8.89 -6.60 9.25
C THR A 375 -10.25 -5.92 9.04
N ALA A 376 -11.33 -6.41 9.66
CA ALA A 376 -12.65 -5.79 9.53
C ALA A 376 -12.66 -4.34 10.08
N HIS A 377 -11.95 -4.06 11.17
CA HIS A 377 -11.81 -2.69 11.69
C HIS A 377 -11.02 -1.80 10.73
N HIS A 378 -9.97 -2.33 10.11
CA HIS A 378 -9.15 -1.65 9.09
C HIS A 378 -9.99 -1.31 7.85
N GLU A 379 -10.65 -2.30 7.26
CA GLU A 379 -11.44 -2.11 6.04
C GLU A 379 -12.60 -1.12 6.23
N LEU A 380 -13.26 -1.17 7.40
CA LEU A 380 -14.25 -0.16 7.72
C LEU A 380 -13.64 1.24 7.92
N GLY A 381 -12.34 1.35 8.20
CA GLY A 381 -11.61 2.63 8.18
C GLY A 381 -11.66 3.27 6.80
N HIS A 382 -11.45 2.48 5.77
CA HIS A 382 -11.57 2.94 4.39
C HIS A 382 -13.01 3.31 4.04
N ILE A 383 -14.00 2.51 4.44
CA ILE A 383 -15.43 2.77 4.19
C ILE A 383 -15.87 4.10 4.82
N TYR A 384 -15.55 4.33 6.09
CA TYR A 384 -15.89 5.58 6.79
C TYR A 384 -15.10 6.78 6.27
N TYR A 385 -13.93 6.55 5.67
CA TYR A 385 -13.21 7.61 4.97
C TYR A 385 -13.92 7.98 3.67
N TYR A 386 -14.35 6.99 2.88
CA TYR A 386 -15.18 7.22 1.69
C TYR A 386 -16.44 8.05 2.03
N ASP A 387 -17.21 7.59 3.03
CA ASP A 387 -18.42 8.28 3.51
C ASP A 387 -18.16 9.74 3.94
N SER A 388 -17.01 9.98 4.55
CA SER A 388 -16.65 11.31 5.06
C SER A 388 -16.38 12.32 3.96
N TYR A 389 -15.73 11.95 2.86
CA TYR A 389 -15.42 12.88 1.76
C TYR A 389 -16.40 12.83 0.57
N ALA A 390 -17.27 11.81 0.48
CA ALA A 390 -18.27 11.68 -0.60
C ALA A 390 -19.43 12.67 -0.43
N ARG A 391 -19.11 13.95 -0.40
CA ARG A 391 -20.10 15.02 -0.21
C ARG A 391 -20.43 15.68 -1.54
N LYS A 392 -21.66 16.19 -1.66
CA LYS A 392 -22.19 16.79 -2.91
C LYS A 392 -21.41 18.00 -3.40
N GLU A 393 -20.84 18.77 -2.47
CA GLU A 393 -20.01 19.94 -2.76
C GLU A 393 -18.59 19.59 -3.21
N VAL A 394 -18.14 18.35 -3.00
CA VAL A 394 -16.84 17.87 -3.47
C VAL A 394 -16.98 17.37 -4.91
N PRO A 395 -16.20 17.90 -5.86
CA PRO A 395 -16.21 17.42 -7.24
C PRO A 395 -15.86 15.93 -7.31
N PRO A 396 -16.50 15.12 -8.19
CA PRO A 396 -16.25 13.68 -8.28
C PRO A 396 -14.78 13.28 -8.39
N VAL A 397 -13.97 14.01 -9.16
CA VAL A 397 -12.53 13.72 -9.32
C VAL A 397 -11.71 13.93 -8.05
N LEU A 398 -12.27 14.61 -7.04
CA LEU A 398 -11.65 14.84 -5.72
C LEU A 398 -12.31 14.02 -4.60
N ARG A 399 -13.27 13.15 -4.92
CA ARG A 399 -13.89 12.24 -3.94
C ARG A 399 -13.01 11.01 -3.73
N GLU A 400 -11.85 11.27 -3.19
CA GLU A 400 -10.84 10.28 -2.83
C GLU A 400 -10.13 10.68 -1.53
N GLY A 401 -9.37 9.79 -0.93
CA GLY A 401 -8.50 10.12 0.20
C GLY A 401 -7.42 11.14 -0.18
N ALA A 402 -6.81 11.74 0.81
CA ALA A 402 -5.76 12.74 0.60
C ALA A 402 -4.59 12.19 -0.26
N ASN A 403 -4.22 10.93 -0.03
CA ASN A 403 -3.36 10.07 -0.83
C ASN A 403 -3.43 8.63 -0.28
N ARG A 404 -2.75 7.68 -0.93
CA ARG A 404 -2.74 6.27 -0.52
C ARG A 404 -2.20 6.08 0.90
N ALA A 405 -1.08 6.72 1.26
CA ALA A 405 -0.50 6.60 2.60
C ALA A 405 -1.44 7.10 3.71
N PHE A 406 -2.20 8.15 3.43
CA PHE A 406 -3.18 8.67 4.39
C PHE A 406 -4.36 7.72 4.54
N HIS A 407 -4.79 7.11 3.44
CA HIS A 407 -5.89 6.13 3.44
C HIS A 407 -5.51 4.88 4.26
N GLU A 408 -4.33 4.32 3.98
CA GLU A 408 -3.78 3.19 4.73
C GLU A 408 -3.52 3.56 6.20
N GLY A 409 -2.97 4.76 6.46
CA GLY A 409 -2.71 5.26 7.80
C GLY A 409 -3.96 5.31 8.69
N ILE A 410 -5.13 5.60 8.11
CA ILE A 410 -6.41 5.57 8.83
C ILE A 410 -6.84 4.13 9.11
N GLY A 411 -6.80 3.23 8.14
CA GLY A 411 -7.11 1.80 8.36
C GLY A 411 -6.22 1.20 9.45
N GLU A 412 -4.92 1.44 9.37
CA GLU A 412 -3.92 1.02 10.35
C GLU A 412 -4.15 1.63 11.75
N LEU A 413 -4.53 2.92 11.83
CA LEU A 413 -4.86 3.59 13.09
C LEU A 413 -6.02 2.90 13.80
N ILE A 414 -7.07 2.55 13.06
CA ILE A 414 -8.24 1.93 13.66
C ILE A 414 -7.96 0.47 14.02
N SER A 415 -7.22 -0.26 13.19
CA SER A 415 -6.75 -1.62 13.53
C SER A 415 -5.94 -1.62 14.84
N MET A 416 -5.01 -0.67 14.98
CA MET A 416 -4.23 -0.46 16.20
C MET A 416 -5.13 -0.14 17.41
N ALA A 417 -6.11 0.75 17.24
CA ALA A 417 -7.06 1.09 18.31
C ALA A 417 -7.95 -0.10 18.70
N ALA A 418 -8.35 -0.93 17.73
CA ALA A 418 -9.09 -2.16 17.96
C ALA A 418 -8.27 -3.23 18.71
N GLY A 419 -6.94 -3.19 18.58
CA GLY A 419 -6.01 -4.07 19.30
C GLY A 419 -5.76 -3.68 20.76
N GLN A 420 -6.25 -2.53 21.21
CA GLN A 420 -6.05 -2.08 22.59
C GLN A 420 -6.80 -2.96 23.60
N ILE A 421 -6.11 -3.41 24.63
CA ILE A 421 -6.65 -4.31 25.67
C ILE A 421 -7.95 -3.78 26.31
N PRO A 422 -8.08 -2.48 26.65
CA PRO A 422 -9.31 -1.94 27.18
C PRO A 422 -10.51 -2.12 26.26
N TYR A 423 -10.34 -1.92 24.94
CA TYR A 423 -11.39 -2.15 23.96
C TYR A 423 -11.73 -3.62 23.84
N LEU A 424 -10.74 -4.50 23.66
CA LEU A 424 -10.96 -5.96 23.56
C LEU A 424 -11.67 -6.53 24.80
N SER A 425 -11.36 -5.99 25.99
CA SER A 425 -12.06 -6.36 27.22
C SER A 425 -13.48 -5.81 27.28
N GLN A 426 -13.72 -4.61 26.75
CA GLN A 426 -15.04 -3.97 26.74
C GLN A 426 -16.01 -4.70 25.83
N VAL A 427 -15.56 -5.15 24.64
CA VAL A 427 -16.39 -5.93 23.71
C VAL A 427 -16.46 -7.41 24.04
N GLY A 428 -15.88 -7.83 25.17
CA GLY A 428 -16.01 -9.18 25.70
C GLY A 428 -15.17 -10.26 24.99
N ILE A 429 -14.08 -9.84 24.35
CA ILE A 429 -13.07 -10.75 23.79
C ILE A 429 -12.14 -11.19 24.91
N LEU A 430 -11.46 -10.25 25.54
CA LEU A 430 -10.50 -10.58 26.58
C LEU A 430 -11.11 -10.51 27.99
N PRO A 431 -10.82 -11.46 28.87
CA PRO A 431 -11.19 -11.34 30.26
C PRO A 431 -10.41 -10.17 30.91
N LYS A 432 -11.09 -9.38 31.76
CA LYS A 432 -10.50 -8.24 32.45
C LYS A 432 -9.28 -8.61 33.32
N SER A 433 -9.11 -9.88 33.64
CA SER A 433 -7.99 -10.41 34.41
C SER A 433 -6.74 -10.72 33.58
N LEU A 434 -6.85 -10.73 32.24
CA LEU A 434 -5.73 -11.04 31.35
C LEU A 434 -4.69 -9.91 31.42
N LYS A 435 -3.45 -10.29 31.65
CA LYS A 435 -2.30 -9.38 31.60
C LYS A 435 -1.45 -9.74 30.40
N ILE A 436 -1.39 -8.88 29.42
CA ILE A 436 -0.45 -8.99 28.30
C ILE A 436 0.82 -8.21 28.70
N ASN A 437 1.98 -8.79 28.41
CA ASN A 437 3.25 -8.10 28.62
C ASN A 437 3.40 -6.98 27.56
N PRO A 438 3.36 -5.69 27.95
CA PRO A 438 3.39 -4.60 26.97
C PRO A 438 4.72 -4.53 26.22
N THR A 439 5.84 -4.90 26.84
CA THR A 439 7.13 -4.94 26.16
C THR A 439 7.16 -6.02 25.07
N GLN A 440 6.54 -7.17 25.33
CA GLN A 440 6.44 -8.25 24.33
C GLN A 440 5.54 -7.84 23.16
N ALA A 441 4.41 -7.19 23.43
CA ALA A 441 3.51 -6.69 22.39
C ALA A 441 4.20 -5.65 21.49
N MET A 442 4.86 -4.66 22.11
CA MET A 442 5.66 -3.67 21.36
C MET A 442 6.80 -4.31 20.57
N LEU A 443 7.42 -5.37 21.10
CA LEU A 443 8.52 -6.05 20.41
C LEU A 443 8.03 -6.78 19.17
N VAL A 444 6.88 -7.44 19.24
CA VAL A 444 6.23 -8.09 18.08
C VAL A 444 5.92 -7.05 17.01
N ASP A 445 5.21 -5.98 17.36
CA ASP A 445 4.87 -4.89 16.45
C ASP A 445 6.13 -4.25 15.80
N ALA A 446 7.18 -4.01 16.60
CA ALA A 446 8.45 -3.46 16.10
C ALA A 446 9.17 -4.37 15.10
N LEU A 447 9.07 -5.70 15.27
CA LEU A 447 9.74 -6.68 14.43
C LEU A 447 8.97 -6.93 13.11
N GLU A 448 7.65 -6.89 13.15
CA GLU A 448 6.81 -7.32 12.03
C GLU A 448 6.45 -6.17 11.08
N LYS A 449 5.98 -5.02 11.59
CA LYS A 449 5.27 -4.04 10.74
C LYS A 449 5.72 -2.60 10.88
N THR A 450 6.63 -2.28 11.83
CA THR A 450 6.92 -0.88 12.15
C THR A 450 8.41 -0.56 12.13
N VAL A 451 9.12 -0.75 13.23
CA VAL A 451 10.52 -0.30 13.34
C VAL A 451 11.46 -1.03 12.38
N ALA A 452 11.27 -2.35 12.18
CA ALA A 452 12.05 -3.13 11.20
C ALA A 452 11.74 -2.72 9.76
N PHE A 453 10.50 -2.28 9.50
CA PHE A 453 9.99 -2.00 8.18
C PHE A 453 10.39 -0.62 7.62
N ILE A 454 10.57 0.42 8.46
CA ILE A 454 10.92 1.77 7.98
C ILE A 454 12.23 1.81 7.17
N PRO A 455 13.36 1.21 7.63
CA PRO A 455 14.59 1.19 6.83
C PRO A 455 14.48 0.43 5.50
N TRP A 456 13.56 -0.52 5.41
CA TRP A 456 13.24 -1.20 4.17
C TRP A 456 12.41 -0.30 3.25
N SER A 457 11.26 0.19 3.71
CA SER A 457 10.29 0.93 2.90
C SER A 457 10.82 2.31 2.50
N ALA A 458 11.11 3.18 3.47
CA ALA A 458 11.66 4.51 3.20
C ALA A 458 13.13 4.48 2.73
N GLY A 459 13.89 3.49 3.19
CA GLY A 459 15.31 3.32 2.84
C GLY A 459 15.50 2.54 1.55
N THR A 460 15.64 1.23 1.66
CA THR A 460 16.08 0.36 0.55
C THR A 460 15.18 0.46 -0.69
N MET A 461 13.88 0.29 -0.53
CA MET A 461 12.94 0.28 -1.65
C MET A 461 12.86 1.63 -2.34
N SER A 462 12.50 2.66 -1.60
CA SER A 462 12.24 3.99 -2.18
C SER A 462 13.49 4.62 -2.79
N HIS A 463 14.67 4.44 -2.18
CA HIS A 463 15.92 4.94 -2.75
C HIS A 463 16.36 4.15 -3.99
N PHE A 464 16.11 2.83 -4.02
CA PHE A 464 16.39 2.05 -5.22
C PHE A 464 15.49 2.49 -6.38
N GLU A 465 14.19 2.66 -6.16
CA GLU A 465 13.25 3.10 -7.19
C GLU A 465 13.49 4.56 -7.61
N TYR A 466 13.91 5.43 -6.67
CA TYR A 466 14.39 6.77 -7.00
C TYR A 466 15.59 6.72 -7.95
N GLU A 467 16.63 5.90 -7.67
CA GLU A 467 17.75 5.76 -8.59
C GLU A 467 17.33 5.10 -9.91
N LEU A 468 16.46 4.09 -9.84
CA LEU A 468 15.98 3.37 -11.01
C LEU A 468 15.32 4.32 -12.01
N TYR A 469 14.39 5.16 -11.57
CA TYR A 469 13.59 6.00 -12.47
C TYR A 469 14.13 7.43 -12.61
N GLU A 470 14.46 8.12 -11.51
CA GLU A 470 14.88 9.53 -11.56
C GLU A 470 16.34 9.71 -12.01
N LYS A 471 17.18 8.69 -11.75
CA LYS A 471 18.59 8.70 -12.16
C LYS A 471 18.86 7.83 -13.39
N ASP A 472 17.83 7.23 -13.98
CA ASP A 472 17.96 6.28 -15.09
C ASP A 472 19.07 5.23 -14.81
N LEU A 473 19.09 4.64 -13.59
CA LEU A 473 20.15 3.73 -13.15
C LEU A 473 20.38 2.61 -14.17
N PRO A 474 21.61 2.44 -14.69
CA PRO A 474 21.91 1.39 -15.66
C PRO A 474 21.70 -0.02 -15.11
N ALA A 475 21.15 -0.92 -15.92
CA ALA A 475 20.75 -2.26 -15.50
C ALA A 475 21.91 -3.15 -15.01
N ASP A 476 23.13 -2.90 -15.44
CA ASP A 476 24.35 -3.57 -14.96
C ASP A 476 24.76 -3.14 -13.55
N GLN A 477 24.24 -2.04 -13.04
CA GLN A 477 24.49 -1.53 -11.69
C GLN A 477 23.40 -1.92 -10.68
N TRP A 478 22.23 -2.41 -11.12
CA TRP A 478 21.09 -2.69 -10.23
C TRP A 478 21.42 -3.62 -9.08
N GLN A 479 22.13 -4.72 -9.36
CA GLN A 479 22.49 -5.72 -8.36
C GLN A 479 23.38 -5.12 -7.25
N ALA A 480 24.41 -4.40 -7.63
CA ALA A 480 25.34 -3.78 -6.68
C ALA A 480 24.68 -2.66 -5.87
N ARG A 481 23.87 -1.81 -6.53
CA ARG A 481 23.17 -0.70 -5.87
C ARG A 481 22.12 -1.17 -4.88
N TRP A 482 21.32 -2.18 -5.25
CA TRP A 482 20.36 -2.80 -4.36
C TRP A 482 21.00 -3.27 -3.06
N TRP A 483 22.09 -4.01 -3.14
CA TRP A 483 22.77 -4.53 -1.95
C TRP A 483 23.52 -3.46 -1.16
N ALA A 484 23.99 -2.42 -1.81
CA ALA A 484 24.56 -1.26 -1.12
C ALA A 484 23.50 -0.56 -0.26
N MET A 485 22.27 -0.42 -0.76
CA MET A 485 21.14 0.15 -0.02
C MET A 485 20.65 -0.79 1.10
N ALA A 486 20.51 -2.08 0.83
CA ALA A 486 20.15 -3.06 1.86
C ALA A 486 21.16 -3.07 3.02
N GLN A 487 22.45 -2.95 2.71
CA GLN A 487 23.48 -2.82 3.74
C GLN A 487 23.41 -1.49 4.48
N GLN A 488 23.19 -0.39 3.78
CA GLN A 488 23.15 0.95 4.37
C GLN A 488 21.96 1.12 5.31
N TYR A 489 20.76 0.77 4.86
CA TYR A 489 19.53 1.03 5.61
C TYR A 489 19.18 -0.11 6.56
N GLN A 490 19.27 -1.36 6.12
CA GLN A 490 18.85 -2.52 6.91
C GLN A 490 20.01 -3.21 7.68
N GLY A 491 21.27 -2.94 7.34
CA GLY A 491 22.41 -3.68 7.89
C GLY A 491 22.48 -5.12 7.42
N VAL A 492 21.94 -5.42 6.24
CA VAL A 492 21.83 -6.76 5.63
C VAL A 492 22.80 -6.88 4.47
N ALA A 493 23.51 -8.00 4.40
CA ALA A 493 24.44 -8.29 3.32
C ALA A 493 23.98 -9.47 2.45
N VAL A 494 24.37 -9.41 1.18
CA VAL A 494 24.26 -10.56 0.29
C VAL A 494 25.06 -11.73 0.88
N PRO A 495 24.53 -12.97 0.85
CA PRO A 495 25.24 -14.11 1.42
C PRO A 495 26.55 -14.47 0.68
N ASP A 496 26.61 -14.24 -0.62
CA ASP A 496 27.78 -14.47 -1.48
C ASP A 496 28.13 -13.18 -2.24
N ALA A 497 29.34 -12.64 -1.99
CA ALA A 497 29.82 -11.43 -2.62
C ALA A 497 29.98 -11.55 -4.15
N ALA A 498 30.15 -12.73 -4.71
CA ALA A 498 30.22 -12.96 -6.14
C ALA A 498 28.92 -12.54 -6.86
N ARG A 499 27.76 -12.58 -6.18
CA ARG A 499 26.48 -12.12 -6.70
C ARG A 499 26.44 -10.62 -7.03
N LEU A 500 27.27 -9.81 -6.38
CA LEU A 500 27.30 -8.36 -6.59
C LEU A 500 27.78 -7.96 -8.00
N THR A 501 28.60 -8.79 -8.60
CA THR A 501 29.23 -8.52 -9.91
C THR A 501 28.67 -9.36 -11.03
N ASP A 502 27.72 -10.23 -10.77
CA ASP A 502 27.06 -11.03 -11.79
C ASP A 502 26.00 -10.20 -12.53
N PRO A 503 26.24 -9.88 -13.81
CA PRO A 503 25.33 -9.01 -14.57
C PRO A 503 24.01 -9.67 -14.94
N THR A 504 23.88 -10.98 -14.75
CA THR A 504 22.62 -11.71 -15.05
C THR A 504 21.62 -11.63 -13.90
N LEU A 505 22.08 -11.39 -12.68
CA LEU A 505 21.25 -11.36 -11.49
C LEU A 505 20.51 -10.00 -11.33
N CYS A 506 19.36 -10.09 -10.72
CA CYS A 506 18.58 -8.93 -10.28
C CYS A 506 17.78 -9.30 -9.02
N ASP A 507 18.38 -9.17 -7.85
CA ASP A 507 17.69 -9.50 -6.60
C ASP A 507 16.57 -8.48 -6.29
N ALA A 508 16.71 -7.23 -6.74
CA ALA A 508 15.65 -6.22 -6.71
C ALA A 508 14.42 -6.65 -7.51
N CYS A 509 14.63 -7.23 -8.72
CA CYS A 509 13.52 -7.66 -9.59
C CYS A 509 12.64 -8.74 -8.96
N THR A 510 13.11 -9.40 -7.88
CA THR A 510 12.32 -10.42 -7.18
C THR A 510 11.22 -9.82 -6.29
N LYS A 511 11.22 -8.51 -6.04
CA LYS A 511 10.17 -7.82 -5.30
C LYS A 511 9.02 -7.50 -6.25
N THR A 512 7.84 -8.03 -5.96
CA THR A 512 6.65 -7.87 -6.78
C THR A 512 6.34 -6.40 -7.07
N HIS A 513 6.33 -5.56 -6.05
CA HIS A 513 6.01 -4.14 -6.17
C HIS A 513 6.89 -3.36 -7.16
N ILE A 514 8.15 -3.73 -7.35
CA ILE A 514 9.00 -3.10 -8.38
C ILE A 514 8.46 -3.35 -9.79
N ASN A 515 7.75 -4.49 -9.98
CA ASN A 515 7.17 -4.88 -11.25
C ASN A 515 5.74 -4.38 -11.45
N ASP A 516 4.87 -4.54 -10.42
CA ASP A 516 3.42 -4.38 -10.53
C ASP A 516 2.85 -3.10 -9.83
N ASP A 517 3.55 -2.56 -8.84
CA ASP A 517 3.16 -1.34 -8.10
C ASP A 517 4.38 -0.41 -7.89
N PRO A 518 5.02 0.04 -8.98
CA PRO A 518 6.33 0.67 -8.93
C PRO A 518 6.33 2.10 -8.43
N ALA A 519 7.42 2.47 -7.78
CA ALA A 519 7.75 3.83 -7.33
C ALA A 519 6.75 4.44 -6.33
N GLY A 520 6.01 3.57 -5.60
CA GLY A 520 5.05 3.97 -4.57
C GLY A 520 5.35 3.42 -3.17
N TYR A 521 6.40 2.62 -2.99
CA TYR A 521 6.61 1.85 -1.76
C TYR A 521 6.82 2.71 -0.49
N TYR A 522 7.13 3.99 -0.63
CA TYR A 522 7.21 4.95 0.49
C TYR A 522 5.86 5.17 1.19
N ASP A 523 4.75 4.87 0.54
CA ASP A 523 3.40 5.03 1.10
C ASP A 523 3.23 4.26 2.42
N TYR A 524 3.77 3.04 2.51
CA TYR A 524 3.75 2.22 3.72
C TYR A 524 4.50 2.85 4.90
N ALA A 525 5.66 3.47 4.64
CA ALA A 525 6.39 4.18 5.68
C ALA A 525 5.63 5.42 6.15
N LEU A 526 5.05 6.17 5.22
CA LEU A 526 4.25 7.36 5.54
C LEU A 526 2.98 6.97 6.31
N ALA A 527 2.26 5.92 5.88
CA ALA A 527 1.08 5.40 6.57
C ALA A 527 1.38 5.03 8.03
N THR A 528 2.50 4.31 8.25
CA THR A 528 2.96 3.95 9.60
C THR A 528 3.18 5.18 10.46
N VAL A 529 3.85 6.20 9.95
CA VAL A 529 4.16 7.41 10.71
C VAL A 529 2.89 8.23 10.99
N ILE A 530 2.00 8.39 10.01
CA ILE A 530 0.69 9.04 10.15
C ILE A 530 -0.13 8.38 11.26
N LYS A 531 -0.20 7.05 11.26
CA LYS A 531 -0.88 6.24 12.28
C LYS A 531 -0.46 6.64 13.69
N TYR A 532 0.85 6.61 13.97
CA TYR A 532 1.36 6.91 15.31
C TYR A 532 1.16 8.39 15.70
N GLN A 533 1.28 9.30 14.76
CA GLN A 533 1.10 10.73 15.04
C GLN A 533 -0.35 11.06 15.39
N LEU A 534 -1.31 10.52 14.63
CA LEU A 534 -2.73 10.64 14.95
C LEU A 534 -3.09 9.91 16.26
N HIS A 535 -2.53 8.71 16.48
CA HIS A 535 -2.75 7.93 17.70
C HIS A 535 -2.28 8.66 18.95
N GLU A 536 -1.07 9.20 18.93
CA GLU A 536 -0.54 9.99 20.05
C GLU A 536 -1.42 11.21 20.35
N HIS A 537 -1.83 11.95 19.31
CA HIS A 537 -2.73 13.10 19.48
C HIS A 537 -4.05 12.69 20.13
N ILE A 538 -4.70 11.64 19.61
CA ILE A 538 -5.96 11.13 20.18
C ILE A 538 -5.76 10.68 21.64
N ALA A 539 -4.73 9.87 21.89
CA ALA A 539 -4.51 9.33 23.23
C ALA A 539 -4.19 10.42 24.27
N LEU A 540 -3.25 11.32 23.96
CA LEU A 540 -2.73 12.29 24.93
C LEU A 540 -3.55 13.58 24.99
N LYS A 541 -4.09 14.07 23.88
CA LYS A 541 -4.76 15.38 23.81
C LYS A 541 -6.28 15.28 23.94
N ILE A 542 -6.89 14.21 23.43
CA ILE A 542 -8.34 14.03 23.47
C ILE A 542 -8.74 13.13 24.63
N LEU A 543 -8.14 11.94 24.73
CA LEU A 543 -8.51 10.95 25.75
C LEU A 543 -7.82 11.17 27.09
N HIS A 544 -6.69 11.86 27.13
CA HIS A 544 -5.81 11.99 28.29
C HIS A 544 -5.43 10.62 28.89
N GLN A 545 -5.13 9.65 28.02
CA GLN A 545 -4.78 8.27 28.36
C GLN A 545 -3.39 7.91 27.83
N ASP A 546 -2.81 6.84 28.37
CA ASP A 546 -1.57 6.25 27.87
C ASP A 546 -1.81 5.68 26.46
N PRO A 547 -1.00 6.04 25.45
CA PRO A 547 -1.12 5.51 24.10
C PRO A 547 -1.09 3.97 23.99
N HIS A 548 -0.47 3.27 24.95
CA HIS A 548 -0.41 1.80 24.96
C HIS A 548 -1.67 1.13 25.52
N THR A 549 -2.58 1.88 26.15
CA THR A 549 -3.75 1.35 26.85
C THR A 549 -4.97 2.26 26.74
N CYS A 550 -5.04 3.10 25.70
CA CYS A 550 -6.17 3.99 25.48
C CYS A 550 -7.37 3.24 24.85
N ASN A 551 -8.54 3.88 24.89
CA ASN A 551 -9.75 3.30 24.31
C ASN A 551 -10.56 4.39 23.60
N TYR A 552 -10.74 4.25 22.29
CA TYR A 552 -11.51 5.18 21.46
C TYR A 552 -13.03 4.94 21.56
N TYR A 553 -13.42 3.69 21.86
CA TYR A 553 -14.82 3.27 21.84
C TYR A 553 -15.71 4.12 22.77
N GLY A 554 -16.78 4.64 22.19
CA GLY A 554 -17.76 5.48 22.91
C GLY A 554 -17.37 6.95 23.05
N ASN A 555 -16.18 7.35 22.64
CA ASN A 555 -15.72 8.75 22.77
C ASN A 555 -16.10 9.58 21.55
N LYS A 556 -17.05 10.52 21.73
CA LYS A 556 -17.57 11.39 20.67
C LYS A 556 -16.57 12.46 20.22
N GLU A 557 -15.64 12.86 21.07
CA GLU A 557 -14.60 13.84 20.73
C GLU A 557 -13.57 13.23 19.78
N VAL A 558 -13.21 11.95 20.01
CA VAL A 558 -12.38 11.18 19.05
C VAL A 558 -13.07 11.09 17.70
N GLY A 559 -14.37 10.75 17.68
CA GLY A 559 -15.12 10.69 16.42
C GLY A 559 -15.22 12.03 15.70
N ALA A 560 -15.44 13.13 16.43
CA ALA A 560 -15.46 14.48 15.86
C ALA A 560 -14.08 14.87 15.28
N PHE A 561 -13.00 14.55 15.98
CA PHE A 561 -11.63 14.75 15.50
C PHE A 561 -11.37 13.96 14.21
N LEU A 562 -11.65 12.66 14.20
CA LEU A 562 -11.47 11.82 13.01
C LEU A 562 -12.27 12.37 11.82
N LYS A 563 -13.55 12.72 12.00
CA LYS A 563 -14.36 13.32 10.95
C LYS A 563 -13.73 14.58 10.38
N SER A 564 -13.22 15.48 11.22
CA SER A 564 -12.59 16.71 10.78
C SER A 564 -11.36 16.50 9.90
N VAL A 565 -10.67 15.37 10.07
CA VAL A 565 -9.54 14.93 9.23
C VAL A 565 -10.05 14.27 7.96
N LEU A 566 -10.96 13.29 8.09
CA LEU A 566 -11.45 12.48 6.98
C LEU A 566 -12.25 13.28 5.94
N GLU A 567 -13.03 14.27 6.39
CA GLU A 567 -13.82 15.14 5.52
C GLU A 567 -12.98 15.95 4.52
N LYS A 568 -11.69 16.11 4.76
CA LYS A 568 -10.80 16.85 3.86
C LYS A 568 -10.52 16.06 2.59
N GLY A 569 -10.36 14.75 2.67
CA GLY A 569 -10.05 13.91 1.50
C GLY A 569 -8.93 14.52 0.66
N ALA A 570 -9.09 14.51 -0.66
CA ALA A 570 -8.17 15.14 -1.61
C ALA A 570 -8.43 16.64 -1.84
N THR A 571 -9.27 17.32 -1.04
CA THR A 571 -9.60 18.74 -1.25
C THR A 571 -8.59 19.71 -0.61
N GLU A 572 -7.73 19.22 0.28
CA GLU A 572 -6.65 19.99 0.93
C GLU A 572 -5.33 19.21 0.88
N ASP A 573 -4.21 19.93 0.95
CA ASP A 573 -2.88 19.30 1.08
C ASP A 573 -2.81 18.47 2.36
N TRP A 574 -2.49 17.18 2.24
CA TRP A 574 -2.46 16.22 3.34
C TRP A 574 -1.49 16.63 4.47
N ARG A 575 -0.39 17.32 4.14
CA ARG A 575 0.58 17.84 5.12
C ARG A 575 -0.07 18.93 5.96
N LYS A 576 -0.85 19.80 5.33
CA LYS A 576 -1.64 20.83 6.03
C LYS A 576 -2.70 20.17 6.90
N VAL A 577 -3.43 19.19 6.39
CA VAL A 577 -4.45 18.45 7.16
C VAL A 577 -3.85 17.82 8.41
N LEU A 578 -2.71 17.13 8.28
CA LEU A 578 -2.03 16.51 9.41
C LEU A 578 -1.54 17.54 10.43
N ARG A 579 -0.90 18.63 9.97
CA ARG A 579 -0.41 19.71 10.83
C ARG A 579 -1.55 20.41 11.57
N ASP A 580 -2.63 20.73 10.88
CA ASP A 580 -3.78 21.39 11.49
C ASP A 580 -4.47 20.48 12.52
N ALA A 581 -4.48 19.17 12.28
CA ALA A 581 -5.05 18.19 13.19
C ALA A 581 -4.17 17.94 14.42
N THR A 582 -2.86 17.79 14.24
CA THR A 582 -1.96 17.33 15.31
C THR A 582 -1.10 18.45 15.92
N GLY A 583 -0.96 19.56 15.22
CA GLY A 583 -0.11 20.71 15.62
C GLY A 583 1.35 20.55 15.16
N GLU A 584 1.70 19.54 14.36
CA GLU A 584 3.06 19.29 13.90
C GLU A 584 3.10 18.71 12.47
N GLU A 585 4.21 18.95 11.77
CA GLU A 585 4.50 18.34 10.47
C GLU A 585 4.67 16.82 10.62
N LEU A 586 4.58 16.07 9.49
CA LEU A 586 4.85 14.63 9.51
C LEU A 586 6.23 14.34 10.12
N SER A 587 6.26 13.47 11.12
CA SER A 587 7.47 13.18 11.89
C SER A 587 7.36 11.82 12.59
N THR A 588 8.46 11.08 12.62
CA THR A 588 8.57 9.81 13.39
C THR A 588 8.55 10.00 14.89
N ARG A 589 8.56 11.24 15.40
CA ARG A 589 8.64 11.56 16.84
C ARG A 589 7.62 10.78 17.67
N ALA A 590 6.36 10.76 17.23
CA ALA A 590 5.30 10.05 17.95
C ALA A 590 5.51 8.53 17.96
N MET A 591 5.94 7.95 16.83
CA MET A 591 6.28 6.53 16.73
C MET A 591 7.49 6.18 17.64
N VAL A 592 8.56 6.96 17.59
CA VAL A 592 9.73 6.76 18.46
C VAL A 592 9.36 6.89 19.94
N ALA A 593 8.49 7.85 20.28
CA ALA A 593 7.99 8.01 21.66
C ALA A 593 7.15 6.80 22.11
N TYR A 594 6.31 6.25 21.22
CA TYR A 594 5.55 5.03 21.50
C TYR A 594 6.46 3.85 21.83
N PHE A 595 7.56 3.67 21.10
CA PHE A 595 8.52 2.59 21.32
C PHE A 595 9.61 2.91 22.35
N ALA A 596 9.61 4.08 23.01
CA ALA A 596 10.65 4.44 23.99
C ALA A 596 10.78 3.42 25.14
N PRO A 597 9.72 2.83 25.73
CA PRO A 597 9.87 1.79 26.74
C PRO A 597 10.56 0.53 26.20
N LEU A 598 10.29 0.16 24.95
CA LEU A 598 10.96 -0.95 24.27
C LEU A 598 12.44 -0.64 24.04
N GLN A 599 12.78 0.56 23.61
CA GLN A 599 14.16 0.98 23.43
C GLN A 599 14.98 0.82 24.72
N VAL A 600 14.46 1.31 25.85
CA VAL A 600 15.10 1.16 27.17
C VAL A 600 15.30 -0.31 27.55
N TRP A 601 14.33 -1.16 27.24
CA TRP A 601 14.45 -2.60 27.49
C TRP A 601 15.53 -3.24 26.59
N LEU A 602 15.52 -2.92 25.28
CA LEU A 602 16.52 -3.41 24.31
C LEU A 602 17.94 -3.00 24.70
N GLU A 603 18.17 -1.76 25.12
CA GLU A 603 19.47 -1.27 25.58
C GLU A 603 20.00 -2.09 26.77
N LYS A 604 19.14 -2.38 27.75
CA LYS A 604 19.50 -3.22 28.91
C LYS A 604 19.85 -4.65 28.48
N GLU A 605 19.05 -5.26 27.60
CA GLU A 605 19.30 -6.63 27.12
C GLU A 605 20.58 -6.71 26.27
N ASN A 606 20.83 -5.69 25.45
CA ASN A 606 22.04 -5.59 24.65
C ASN A 606 23.29 -5.42 25.50
N ALA A 607 23.24 -4.57 26.55
CA ALA A 607 24.33 -4.37 27.49
C ALA A 607 24.64 -5.62 28.35
N LYS A 608 23.62 -6.35 28.79
CA LYS A 608 23.80 -7.63 29.51
C LYS A 608 24.55 -8.66 28.63
N ALA A 609 24.14 -8.78 27.37
CA ALA A 609 24.76 -9.72 26.45
C ALA A 609 26.22 -9.36 26.12
N ALA A 610 26.55 -8.07 26.01
CA ALA A 610 27.91 -7.60 25.78
C ALA A 610 28.82 -7.97 26.97
N LYS A 611 28.37 -7.77 28.22
CA LYS A 611 29.11 -8.13 29.45
C LYS A 611 29.32 -9.64 29.59
N ALA A 612 28.38 -10.47 29.12
CA ALA A 612 28.50 -11.92 29.17
C ALA A 612 29.56 -12.47 28.19
N LYS A 613 29.85 -11.75 27.10
CA LYS A 613 30.90 -12.11 26.13
C LYS A 613 32.31 -11.70 26.60
N SER A 614 32.43 -10.74 27.52
CA SER A 614 33.71 -10.25 28.04
C SER A 614 34.22 -11.03 29.27
N LYS A 615 33.42 -11.95 29.79
CA LYS A 615 33.76 -12.93 30.81
C LYS A 615 34.00 -14.29 30.18
#